data_259eda1e3a089ea3fc28db8bb5b0c5cc
#
_entry.id   259eda1e3a089ea3fc28db8bb5b0c5cc
#
_cell.length_a   1.000
_cell.length_b   1.000
_cell.length_c   1.000
_cell.angle_alpha   90.00
_cell.angle_beta   90.00
_cell.angle_gamma   90.00
#
_symmetry.space_group_name_H-M   'P 1'
#
loop_
_entity.id
_entity.type
_entity.pdbx_description
1 polymer ?
#
loop_
_entity_poly.entity_id
_entity_poly.type
_entity_poly.pdbx_seq_one_letter_code
_entity_poly.pdbx_strand_id
1 'polypeptide(L)'
;MEYNKLIAEMSLSDEVEGFYVLKAAYPKTTATGKPFLSASLSDRSGSIEIKVWDYSGPISSADEGNVVKIRGTVSEFRGTPQITVDRIRLADDNDTYDLSALVPVAPIDVDTTMAEVERLISSITDADYRKICSTMMARHKESLKTIPAAKSVHHGFISGLLMHTATMMKTADFLAGLYGDIIDRSLLLAGTFLHDFAKEKEFTFSRLGLVTEYSVKGQLLGHLVMGAQEVAAVASELGIPEDKSVLLQHMILSHHGEPEFGAAVKPICAESELLSQIDMLDSRMEIYRETLAGLQVGEVSSRIFALDKRVFKPHELNG
;
A
#
# COMPACT_ATOMS: atom_id res chain seq x y z
N MET A 1 -17.07 13.83 25.75
CA MET A 1 -16.50 12.58 25.19
C MET A 1 -16.53 12.71 23.68
N GLU A 2 -15.40 12.68 23.05
CA GLU A 2 -15.25 12.79 21.61
C GLU A 2 -15.10 11.39 20.99
N TYR A 3 -15.92 11.08 19.97
CA TYR A 3 -15.97 9.76 19.38
C TYR A 3 -15.04 9.68 18.16
N ASN A 4 -14.17 8.65 18.07
CA ASN A 4 -13.18 8.46 17.00
C ASN A 4 -12.21 9.65 16.81
N LYS A 5 -11.79 10.31 17.89
CA LYS A 5 -10.78 11.37 17.85
C LYS A 5 -9.45 10.80 17.35
N LEU A 6 -8.81 11.49 16.39
CA LEU A 6 -7.50 11.08 15.88
C LEU A 6 -6.43 11.23 16.97
N ILE A 7 -5.50 10.27 17.03
CA ILE A 7 -4.44 10.22 18.07
C ILE A 7 -3.62 11.51 18.09
N ALA A 8 -3.27 12.07 16.92
CA ALA A 8 -2.51 13.32 16.84
C ALA A 8 -3.28 14.56 17.36
N GLU A 9 -4.60 14.48 17.50
CA GLU A 9 -5.46 15.56 17.99
C GLU A 9 -5.77 15.43 19.49
N MET A 10 -5.34 14.32 20.12
CA MET A 10 -5.61 14.06 21.54
C MET A 10 -4.79 14.97 22.44
N SER A 11 -5.44 15.51 23.47
CA SER A 11 -4.84 16.33 24.52
C SER A 11 -5.02 15.69 25.89
N LEU A 12 -4.18 16.07 26.85
CA LEU A 12 -4.28 15.59 28.24
C LEU A 12 -5.69 15.84 28.80
N SER A 13 -6.21 14.85 29.51
CA SER A 13 -7.55 14.83 30.11
C SER A 13 -8.71 14.68 29.14
N ASP A 14 -8.46 14.47 27.84
CA ASP A 14 -9.53 14.13 26.89
C ASP A 14 -10.17 12.79 27.27
N GLU A 15 -11.50 12.76 27.34
CA GLU A 15 -12.27 11.52 27.38
C GLU A 15 -12.51 11.05 25.95
N VAL A 16 -11.99 9.88 25.62
CA VAL A 16 -12.05 9.30 24.26
C VAL A 16 -12.84 8.01 24.25
N GLU A 17 -13.67 7.85 23.23
CA GLU A 17 -14.30 6.59 22.87
C GLU A 17 -14.18 6.41 21.35
N GLY A 18 -13.74 5.24 20.89
CA GLY A 18 -13.61 5.04 19.44
C GLY A 18 -12.94 3.72 19.08
N PHE A 19 -12.72 3.60 17.78
CA PHE A 19 -12.06 2.46 17.16
C PHE A 19 -10.62 2.83 16.79
N TYR A 20 -9.69 1.90 17.09
CA TYR A 20 -8.26 2.04 16.80
C TYR A 20 -7.68 0.68 16.44
N VAL A 21 -6.55 0.67 15.75
CA VAL A 21 -5.83 -0.58 15.44
C VAL A 21 -4.98 -0.99 16.63
N LEU A 22 -5.10 -2.22 17.08
CA LEU A 22 -4.24 -2.80 18.11
C LEU A 22 -2.88 -3.15 17.51
N LYS A 23 -1.87 -2.32 17.75
CA LYS A 23 -0.53 -2.47 17.19
C LYS A 23 0.33 -3.46 17.98
N ALA A 24 0.16 -3.48 19.31
CA ALA A 24 0.85 -4.41 20.20
C ALA A 24 0.00 -4.63 21.47
N ALA A 25 0.07 -5.83 22.05
CA ALA A 25 -0.69 -6.18 23.25
C ALA A 25 0.06 -7.17 24.14
N TYR A 26 0.36 -6.74 25.37
CA TYR A 26 1.13 -7.51 26.36
C TYR A 26 0.37 -7.57 27.69
N PRO A 27 -0.35 -8.67 27.98
CA PRO A 27 -0.85 -8.95 29.33
C PRO A 27 0.33 -9.02 30.31
N LYS A 28 0.29 -8.27 31.40
CA LYS A 28 1.33 -8.13 32.41
C LYS A 28 0.74 -8.18 33.82
N THR A 29 1.61 -8.30 34.80
CA THR A 29 1.27 -8.27 36.23
C THR A 29 2.06 -7.16 36.92
N THR A 30 1.41 -6.37 37.77
CA THR A 30 2.06 -5.35 38.59
C THR A 30 2.92 -6.01 39.67
N ALA A 31 3.81 -5.24 40.33
CA ALA A 31 4.59 -5.71 41.47
C ALA A 31 3.73 -6.22 42.63
N THR A 32 2.47 -5.79 42.74
CA THR A 32 1.49 -6.19 43.76
C THR A 32 0.63 -7.39 43.32
N GLY A 33 0.93 -8.01 42.15
CA GLY A 33 0.22 -9.20 41.67
C GLY A 33 -1.07 -8.92 40.90
N LYS A 34 -1.45 -7.66 40.64
CA LYS A 34 -2.66 -7.32 39.86
C LYS A 34 -2.41 -7.40 38.37
N PRO A 35 -3.29 -8.03 37.60
CA PRO A 35 -3.17 -8.11 36.14
C PRO A 35 -3.44 -6.75 35.49
N PHE A 36 -2.76 -6.44 34.38
CA PHE A 36 -3.06 -5.30 33.52
C PHE A 36 -2.66 -5.59 32.07
N LEU A 37 -3.30 -4.93 31.11
CA LEU A 37 -2.88 -4.96 29.72
C LEU A 37 -2.06 -3.69 29.42
N SER A 38 -0.84 -3.91 28.93
CA SER A 38 -0.02 -2.87 28.30
C SER A 38 -0.12 -3.06 26.79
N ALA A 39 -0.63 -2.07 26.08
CA ALA A 39 -0.81 -2.19 24.64
C ALA A 39 -0.49 -0.86 23.95
N SER A 40 -0.32 -0.91 22.65
CA SER A 40 -0.17 0.25 21.77
C SER A 40 -1.29 0.24 20.74
N LEU A 41 -1.93 1.39 20.55
CA LEU A 41 -2.95 1.63 19.55
C LEU A 41 -2.39 2.53 18.46
N SER A 42 -2.93 2.40 17.25
CA SER A 42 -2.65 3.31 16.15
C SER A 42 -3.91 3.67 15.36
N ASP A 43 -3.84 4.81 14.71
CA ASP A 43 -4.73 5.25 13.63
C ASP A 43 -3.89 5.86 12.50
N ARG A 44 -4.52 6.46 11.50
CA ARG A 44 -3.81 7.09 10.36
C ARG A 44 -2.90 8.25 10.79
N SER A 45 -3.10 8.84 11.95
CA SER A 45 -2.40 10.04 12.43
C SER A 45 -1.21 9.73 13.33
N GLY A 46 -1.14 8.52 13.93
CA GLY A 46 -0.06 8.16 14.83
C GLY A 46 -0.31 6.93 15.66
N SER A 47 0.46 6.82 16.76
CA SER A 47 0.36 5.72 17.72
C SER A 47 0.40 6.25 19.14
N ILE A 48 -0.28 5.56 20.08
CA ILE A 48 -0.33 5.92 21.49
C ILE A 48 -0.31 4.67 22.36
N GLU A 49 0.42 4.74 23.47
CA GLU A 49 0.41 3.68 24.49
C GLU A 49 -0.86 3.69 25.29
N ILE A 50 -1.35 2.51 25.69
CA ILE A 50 -2.50 2.36 26.57
C ILE A 50 -2.22 1.46 27.76
N LYS A 51 -2.93 1.69 28.85
CA LYS A 51 -2.97 0.83 30.03
C LYS A 51 -4.41 0.51 30.40
N VAL A 52 -4.70 -0.77 30.55
CA VAL A 52 -5.98 -1.28 31.04
C VAL A 52 -5.71 -1.97 32.37
N TRP A 53 -6.06 -1.31 33.47
CA TRP A 53 -5.82 -1.83 34.81
C TRP A 53 -6.85 -2.90 35.20
N ASP A 54 -6.44 -3.81 36.10
CA ASP A 54 -7.25 -4.95 36.57
C ASP A 54 -7.84 -5.79 35.39
N TYR A 55 -7.05 -5.90 34.30
CA TYR A 55 -7.48 -6.55 33.06
C TYR A 55 -7.35 -8.08 33.14
N SER A 56 -8.48 -8.77 32.98
CA SER A 56 -8.56 -10.24 32.88
C SER A 56 -9.23 -10.71 31.58
N GLY A 57 -9.33 -9.82 30.59
CA GLY A 57 -9.97 -10.13 29.29
C GLY A 57 -9.06 -10.96 28.35
N PRO A 58 -9.59 -11.35 27.18
CA PRO A 58 -8.92 -12.28 26.27
C PRO A 58 -7.87 -11.63 25.36
N ILE A 59 -7.82 -10.29 25.24
CA ILE A 59 -6.92 -9.63 24.27
C ILE A 59 -5.46 -9.87 24.63
N SER A 60 -4.69 -10.29 23.65
CA SER A 60 -3.28 -10.65 23.74
C SER A 60 -2.53 -10.26 22.47
N SER A 61 -1.25 -10.62 22.36
CA SER A 61 -0.47 -10.43 21.14
C SER A 61 -1.04 -11.17 19.91
N ALA A 62 -1.86 -12.20 20.10
CA ALA A 62 -2.54 -12.89 19.00
C ALA A 62 -3.60 -12.01 18.29
N ASP A 63 -4.02 -10.91 18.93
CA ASP A 63 -5.03 -9.99 18.40
C ASP A 63 -4.41 -8.75 17.74
N GLU A 64 -3.08 -8.67 17.64
CA GLU A 64 -2.40 -7.57 16.96
C GLU A 64 -2.83 -7.47 15.49
N GLY A 65 -3.01 -6.24 15.02
CA GLY A 65 -3.55 -5.93 13.69
C GLY A 65 -5.07 -5.92 13.60
N ASN A 66 -5.80 -6.30 14.66
CA ASN A 66 -7.26 -6.16 14.70
C ASN A 66 -7.68 -4.76 15.16
N VAL A 67 -8.92 -4.39 14.83
CA VAL A 67 -9.56 -3.19 15.36
C VAL A 67 -10.10 -3.48 16.75
N VAL A 68 -9.84 -2.56 17.68
CA VAL A 68 -10.41 -2.57 19.01
C VAL A 68 -11.26 -1.32 19.23
N LYS A 69 -12.36 -1.48 19.97
CA LYS A 69 -13.12 -0.36 20.52
C LYS A 69 -12.66 -0.11 21.93
N ILE A 70 -12.29 1.14 22.21
CA ILE A 70 -11.86 1.56 23.55
C ILE A 70 -12.75 2.69 24.09
N ARG A 71 -12.76 2.81 25.43
CA ARG A 71 -13.17 4.01 26.15
C ARG A 71 -12.15 4.28 27.25
N GLY A 72 -11.71 5.53 27.38
CA GLY A 72 -10.71 5.90 28.38
C GLY A 72 -10.41 7.38 28.43
N THR A 73 -9.38 7.74 29.16
CA THR A 73 -8.95 9.13 29.36
C THR A 73 -7.48 9.27 29.01
N VAL A 74 -7.14 10.30 28.26
CA VAL A 74 -5.75 10.64 27.93
C VAL A 74 -5.05 11.13 29.18
N SER A 75 -3.95 10.49 29.53
CA SER A 75 -3.11 10.79 30.69
C SER A 75 -1.65 10.91 30.26
N GLU A 76 -0.79 11.25 31.20
CA GLU A 76 0.65 11.34 30.97
C GLU A 76 1.40 10.42 31.94
N PHE A 77 2.41 9.74 31.42
CA PHE A 77 3.35 8.99 32.24
C PHE A 77 4.79 9.32 31.85
N ARG A 78 5.53 9.92 32.79
CA ARG A 78 6.93 10.37 32.59
C ARG A 78 7.11 11.30 31.39
N GLY A 79 6.17 12.22 31.17
CA GLY A 79 6.21 13.17 30.06
C GLY A 79 5.73 12.61 28.71
N THR A 80 5.24 11.36 28.66
CA THR A 80 4.73 10.74 27.44
C THR A 80 3.22 10.56 27.55
N PRO A 81 2.42 11.04 26.58
CA PRO A 81 0.99 10.80 26.52
C PRO A 81 0.66 9.32 26.44
N GLN A 82 -0.36 8.89 27.17
CA GLN A 82 -0.94 7.54 27.11
C GLN A 82 -2.43 7.61 27.37
N ILE A 83 -3.18 6.55 27.03
CA ILE A 83 -4.59 6.45 27.43
C ILE A 83 -4.71 5.44 28.58
N THR A 84 -5.32 5.88 29.68
CA THR A 84 -5.84 4.96 30.69
C THR A 84 -7.21 4.50 30.23
N VAL A 85 -7.31 3.22 29.90
CA VAL A 85 -8.49 2.64 29.27
C VAL A 85 -9.36 1.96 30.32
N ASP A 86 -10.64 2.33 30.35
CA ASP A 86 -11.65 1.75 31.23
C ASP A 86 -12.30 0.50 30.61
N ARG A 87 -12.49 0.51 29.30
CA ARG A 87 -13.08 -0.59 28.53
C ARG A 87 -12.36 -0.80 27.21
N ILE A 88 -12.06 -2.05 26.89
CA ILE A 88 -11.52 -2.48 25.61
C ILE A 88 -12.18 -3.78 25.16
N ARG A 89 -12.49 -3.87 23.89
CA ARG A 89 -12.91 -5.11 23.22
C ARG A 89 -12.48 -5.12 21.76
N LEU A 90 -12.40 -6.29 21.16
CA LEU A 90 -12.28 -6.40 19.70
C LEU A 90 -13.54 -5.83 19.04
N ALA A 91 -13.36 -5.21 17.87
CA ALA A 91 -14.49 -4.87 16.99
C ALA A 91 -15.13 -6.16 16.46
N ASP A 92 -16.45 -6.13 16.26
CA ASP A 92 -17.24 -7.21 15.70
C ASP A 92 -18.00 -6.76 14.45
N ASP A 93 -18.71 -7.69 13.81
CA ASP A 93 -19.41 -7.47 12.54
C ASP A 93 -20.56 -6.43 12.62
N ASN A 94 -21.00 -6.08 13.82
CA ASN A 94 -22.03 -5.06 14.04
C ASN A 94 -21.45 -3.67 14.25
N ASP A 95 -20.13 -3.56 14.40
CA ASP A 95 -19.46 -2.28 14.57
C ASP A 95 -19.28 -1.58 13.21
N THR A 96 -19.56 -0.30 13.20
CA THR A 96 -19.31 0.56 12.03
C THR A 96 -18.21 1.56 12.36
N TYR A 97 -17.16 1.57 11.56
CA TYR A 97 -16.05 2.50 11.69
C TYR A 97 -15.49 2.88 10.31
N ASP A 98 -14.89 4.06 10.23
CA ASP A 98 -14.24 4.54 9.01
C ASP A 98 -12.82 3.95 8.92
N LEU A 99 -12.61 3.06 7.94
CA LEU A 99 -11.30 2.43 7.72
C LEU A 99 -10.23 3.48 7.38
N SER A 100 -10.60 4.56 6.68
CA SER A 100 -9.68 5.64 6.30
C SER A 100 -9.16 6.46 7.51
N ALA A 101 -9.87 6.40 8.64
CA ALA A 101 -9.40 7.00 9.89
C ALA A 101 -8.41 6.08 10.63
N LEU A 102 -8.46 4.77 10.39
CA LEU A 102 -7.66 3.76 11.10
C LEU A 102 -6.34 3.45 10.43
N VAL A 103 -6.32 3.42 9.10
CA VAL A 103 -5.14 3.07 8.30
C VAL A 103 -4.98 4.05 7.14
N PRO A 104 -3.75 4.24 6.64
CA PRO A 104 -3.54 5.03 5.44
C PRO A 104 -4.29 4.43 4.24
N VAL A 105 -4.98 5.28 3.48
CA VAL A 105 -5.72 4.92 2.26
C VAL A 105 -5.29 5.85 1.14
N ALA A 106 -5.23 5.35 -0.09
CA ALA A 106 -4.93 6.16 -1.27
C ALA A 106 -5.90 7.36 -1.38
N PRO A 107 -5.42 8.57 -1.65
CA PRO A 107 -6.27 9.75 -1.84
C PRO A 107 -6.92 9.76 -3.23
N ILE A 108 -7.61 8.68 -3.59
CA ILE A 108 -8.29 8.49 -4.88
C ILE A 108 -9.74 8.07 -4.69
N ASP A 109 -10.58 8.36 -5.65
CA ASP A 109 -11.86 7.69 -5.80
C ASP A 109 -11.63 6.35 -6.52
N VAL A 110 -11.85 5.23 -5.81
CA VAL A 110 -11.52 3.88 -6.27
C VAL A 110 -12.30 3.50 -7.52
N ASP A 111 -13.60 3.81 -7.58
CA ASP A 111 -14.45 3.41 -8.71
C ASP A 111 -14.12 4.21 -9.97
N THR A 112 -13.90 5.51 -9.85
CA THR A 112 -13.45 6.38 -10.95
C THR A 112 -12.07 5.94 -11.46
N THR A 113 -11.14 5.64 -10.56
CA THR A 113 -9.79 5.20 -10.92
C THR A 113 -9.80 3.83 -11.61
N MET A 114 -10.63 2.89 -11.13
CA MET A 114 -10.84 1.61 -11.79
C MET A 114 -11.41 1.77 -13.18
N ALA A 115 -12.43 2.61 -13.36
CA ALA A 115 -13.03 2.89 -14.68
C ALA A 115 -12.01 3.48 -15.66
N GLU A 116 -11.07 4.30 -15.17
CA GLU A 116 -9.99 4.84 -16.00
C GLU A 116 -8.99 3.77 -16.43
N VAL A 117 -8.58 2.88 -15.54
CA VAL A 117 -7.73 1.72 -15.88
C VAL A 117 -8.43 0.82 -16.91
N GLU A 118 -9.71 0.50 -16.71
CA GLU A 118 -10.52 -0.29 -17.65
C GLU A 118 -10.63 0.40 -19.02
N ARG A 119 -10.78 1.72 -19.05
CA ARG A 119 -10.79 2.52 -20.28
C ARG A 119 -9.47 2.42 -21.04
N LEU A 120 -8.34 2.54 -20.33
CA LEU A 120 -7.00 2.41 -20.93
C LEU A 120 -6.76 1.01 -21.47
N ILE A 121 -7.15 -0.06 -20.76
CA ILE A 121 -7.10 -1.44 -21.24
C ILE A 121 -7.94 -1.57 -22.51
N SER A 122 -9.15 -1.04 -22.53
CA SER A 122 -10.06 -1.09 -23.68
C SER A 122 -9.50 -0.35 -24.89
N SER A 123 -8.64 0.64 -24.68
CA SER A 123 -7.97 1.41 -25.73
C SER A 123 -6.76 0.69 -26.37
N ILE A 124 -6.31 -0.44 -25.80
CA ILE A 124 -5.25 -1.28 -26.40
C ILE A 124 -5.74 -1.80 -27.74
N THR A 125 -5.04 -1.46 -28.82
CA THR A 125 -5.43 -1.83 -30.20
C THR A 125 -5.08 -3.26 -30.54
N ASP A 126 -3.96 -3.78 -30.03
CA ASP A 126 -3.60 -5.19 -30.20
C ASP A 126 -4.58 -6.10 -29.44
N ALA A 127 -5.26 -6.98 -30.18
CA ALA A 127 -6.33 -7.82 -29.62
C ALA A 127 -5.82 -8.85 -28.58
N ASP A 128 -4.60 -9.34 -28.76
CA ASP A 128 -4.00 -10.34 -27.88
C ASP A 128 -3.62 -9.70 -26.53
N TYR A 129 -2.92 -8.59 -26.55
CA TYR A 129 -2.57 -7.84 -25.34
C TYR A 129 -3.82 -7.36 -24.59
N ARG A 130 -4.81 -6.84 -25.29
CA ARG A 130 -6.10 -6.44 -24.68
C ARG A 130 -6.81 -7.63 -24.02
N LYS A 131 -6.81 -8.81 -24.68
CA LYS A 131 -7.45 -10.03 -24.16
C LYS A 131 -6.76 -10.52 -22.88
N ILE A 132 -5.42 -10.51 -22.82
CA ILE A 132 -4.68 -10.85 -21.59
C ILE A 132 -5.04 -9.85 -20.47
N CYS A 133 -4.91 -8.54 -20.73
CA CYS A 133 -5.19 -7.51 -19.72
C CYS A 133 -6.63 -7.59 -19.20
N SER A 134 -7.61 -7.80 -20.07
CA SER A 134 -9.01 -7.94 -19.67
C SER A 134 -9.25 -9.20 -18.81
N THR A 135 -8.59 -10.30 -19.14
CA THR A 135 -8.67 -11.55 -18.35
C THR A 135 -8.02 -11.38 -16.97
N MET A 136 -6.83 -10.76 -16.91
CA MET A 136 -6.14 -10.46 -15.67
C MET A 136 -6.92 -9.47 -14.81
N MET A 137 -7.49 -8.42 -15.42
CA MET A 137 -8.39 -7.50 -14.71
C MET A 137 -9.57 -8.24 -14.08
N ALA A 138 -10.24 -9.12 -14.82
CA ALA A 138 -11.38 -9.88 -14.29
C ALA A 138 -11.00 -10.79 -13.11
N ARG A 139 -9.78 -11.35 -13.11
CA ARG A 139 -9.28 -12.23 -12.05
C ARG A 139 -8.88 -11.47 -10.77
N HIS A 140 -8.33 -10.27 -10.92
CA HIS A 140 -7.69 -9.53 -9.84
C HIS A 140 -8.40 -8.22 -9.45
N LYS A 141 -9.59 -7.98 -10.01
CA LYS A 141 -10.32 -6.71 -9.83
C LYS A 141 -10.50 -6.31 -8.37
N GLU A 142 -10.90 -7.24 -7.52
CA GLU A 142 -11.17 -6.93 -6.11
C GLU A 142 -9.87 -6.72 -5.32
N SER A 143 -8.83 -7.49 -5.61
CA SER A 143 -7.52 -7.30 -5.01
C SER A 143 -6.92 -5.95 -5.41
N LEU A 144 -6.96 -5.60 -6.70
CA LEU A 144 -6.43 -4.34 -7.21
C LEU A 144 -7.05 -3.12 -6.50
N LYS A 145 -8.35 -3.19 -6.14
CA LYS A 145 -9.04 -2.11 -5.42
C LYS A 145 -8.52 -1.89 -4.00
N THR A 146 -7.95 -2.91 -3.38
CA THR A 146 -7.73 -2.91 -1.93
C THR A 146 -6.26 -2.98 -1.52
N ILE A 147 -5.41 -3.68 -2.28
CA ILE A 147 -4.07 -3.98 -1.80
C ILE A 147 -3.12 -2.78 -1.92
N PRO A 148 -2.17 -2.64 -0.96
CA PRO A 148 -1.02 -1.74 -1.09
C PRO A 148 -0.05 -2.20 -2.18
N ALA A 149 0.71 -1.26 -2.74
CA ALA A 149 1.78 -1.57 -3.68
C ALA A 149 3.09 -1.98 -2.99
N ALA A 150 3.27 -1.68 -1.70
CA ALA A 150 4.49 -1.98 -0.95
C ALA A 150 4.19 -2.22 0.54
N LYS A 151 5.17 -2.81 1.26
CA LYS A 151 5.05 -3.06 2.70
C LYS A 151 5.19 -1.80 3.55
N SER A 152 6.07 -0.87 3.19
CA SER A 152 6.43 0.25 4.07
C SER A 152 7.02 1.48 3.37
N VAL A 153 7.11 1.48 2.05
CA VAL A 153 7.66 2.60 1.26
C VAL A 153 6.63 2.90 0.19
N HIS A 154 6.54 4.12 -0.33
CA HIS A 154 5.65 4.60 -1.37
C HIS A 154 4.45 3.66 -1.71
N HIS A 155 3.24 4.17 -1.74
CA HIS A 155 2.00 3.41 -1.97
C HIS A 155 1.75 2.23 -0.98
N GLY A 156 2.33 2.27 0.23
CA GLY A 156 2.14 1.27 1.30
C GLY A 156 0.80 1.39 2.04
N PHE A 157 -0.25 1.87 1.39
CA PHE A 157 -1.59 2.13 1.91
C PHE A 157 -2.67 1.39 1.10
N ILE A 158 -3.86 1.27 1.67
CA ILE A 158 -5.02 0.65 1.01
C ILE A 158 -5.23 1.31 -0.36
N SER A 159 -5.53 0.50 -1.38
CA SER A 159 -5.67 0.93 -2.80
C SER A 159 -4.40 1.51 -3.42
N GLY A 160 -3.23 1.33 -2.78
CA GLY A 160 -1.96 1.86 -3.27
C GLY A 160 -1.57 1.27 -4.62
N LEU A 161 -1.80 -0.03 -4.85
CA LEU A 161 -1.51 -0.67 -6.13
C LEU A 161 -2.39 -0.11 -7.26
N LEU A 162 -3.66 0.16 -6.99
CA LEU A 162 -4.55 0.79 -7.98
C LEU A 162 -4.08 2.19 -8.35
N MET A 163 -3.75 3.01 -7.34
CA MET A 163 -3.25 4.38 -7.56
C MET A 163 -1.98 4.37 -8.39
N HIS A 164 -1.01 3.55 -8.02
CA HIS A 164 0.25 3.35 -8.73
C HIS A 164 0.02 2.92 -10.19
N THR A 165 -0.72 1.82 -10.40
CA THR A 165 -1.04 1.30 -11.74
C THR A 165 -1.72 2.36 -12.61
N ALA A 166 -2.71 3.08 -12.07
CA ALA A 166 -3.45 4.11 -12.83
C ALA A 166 -2.55 5.29 -13.23
N THR A 167 -1.72 5.78 -12.31
CA THR A 167 -0.77 6.87 -12.60
C THR A 167 0.25 6.46 -13.64
N MET A 168 0.81 5.25 -13.50
CA MET A 168 1.76 4.71 -14.47
C MET A 168 1.13 4.51 -15.85
N MET A 169 -0.08 3.97 -15.94
CA MET A 169 -0.77 3.78 -17.22
C MET A 169 -1.08 5.11 -17.94
N LYS A 170 -1.45 6.16 -17.21
CA LYS A 170 -1.62 7.51 -17.78
C LYS A 170 -0.31 8.06 -18.33
N THR A 171 0.76 7.91 -17.56
CA THR A 171 2.10 8.34 -17.96
C THR A 171 2.59 7.56 -19.18
N ALA A 172 2.38 6.24 -19.20
CA ALA A 172 2.71 5.37 -20.32
C ALA A 172 1.93 5.76 -21.59
N ASP A 173 0.63 6.03 -21.48
CA ASP A 173 -0.22 6.48 -22.59
C ASP A 173 0.27 7.81 -23.19
N PHE A 174 0.60 8.76 -22.33
CA PHE A 174 1.16 10.06 -22.74
C PHE A 174 2.51 9.89 -23.46
N LEU A 175 3.44 9.13 -22.85
CA LEU A 175 4.78 8.94 -23.40
C LEU A 175 4.76 8.10 -24.70
N ALA A 176 3.87 7.12 -24.83
CA ALA A 176 3.68 6.41 -26.09
C ALA A 176 3.23 7.34 -27.23
N GLY A 177 2.49 8.41 -26.90
CA GLY A 177 2.16 9.44 -27.89
C GLY A 177 3.36 10.30 -28.32
N LEU A 178 4.34 10.52 -27.43
CA LEU A 178 5.56 11.28 -27.76
C LEU A 178 6.60 10.47 -28.53
N TYR A 179 6.72 9.18 -28.25
CA TYR A 179 7.73 8.27 -28.80
C TYR A 179 7.10 7.20 -29.70
N GLY A 180 5.97 7.51 -30.33
CA GLY A 180 5.20 6.56 -31.15
C GLY A 180 5.89 6.05 -32.41
N ASP A 181 7.05 6.59 -32.75
CA ASP A 181 7.92 6.11 -33.82
C ASP A 181 8.78 4.91 -33.40
N ILE A 182 8.97 4.67 -32.09
CA ILE A 182 9.79 3.58 -31.57
C ILE A 182 9.08 2.74 -30.49
N ILE A 183 7.89 3.15 -30.01
CA ILE A 183 7.14 2.50 -28.94
C ILE A 183 5.87 1.85 -29.48
N ASP A 184 5.69 0.54 -29.25
CA ASP A 184 4.38 -0.09 -29.34
C ASP A 184 3.55 0.27 -28.10
N ARG A 185 2.59 1.19 -28.27
CA ARG A 185 1.68 1.61 -27.22
C ARG A 185 0.90 0.45 -26.60
N SER A 186 0.53 -0.56 -27.40
CA SER A 186 -0.24 -1.70 -26.88
C SER A 186 0.59 -2.57 -25.94
N LEU A 187 1.84 -2.83 -26.30
CA LEU A 187 2.78 -3.56 -25.45
C LEU A 187 3.10 -2.78 -24.18
N LEU A 188 3.39 -1.48 -24.31
CA LEU A 188 3.72 -0.63 -23.16
C LEU A 188 2.56 -0.58 -22.16
N LEU A 189 1.33 -0.31 -22.59
CA LEU A 189 0.17 -0.27 -21.71
C LEU A 189 -0.11 -1.63 -21.06
N ALA A 190 0.03 -2.72 -21.81
CA ALA A 190 -0.17 -4.07 -21.27
C ALA A 190 0.90 -4.41 -20.22
N GLY A 191 2.17 -4.16 -20.52
CA GLY A 191 3.26 -4.37 -19.56
C GLY A 191 3.10 -3.52 -18.31
N THR A 192 2.74 -2.24 -18.46
CA THR A 192 2.49 -1.34 -17.34
C THR A 192 1.33 -1.82 -16.47
N PHE A 193 0.24 -2.30 -17.06
CA PHE A 193 -0.88 -2.84 -16.31
C PHE A 193 -0.52 -4.10 -15.53
N LEU A 194 0.32 -4.97 -16.10
CA LEU A 194 0.60 -6.33 -15.59
C LEU A 194 1.81 -6.42 -14.66
N HIS A 195 2.67 -5.38 -14.57
CA HIS A 195 3.99 -5.50 -13.94
C HIS A 195 3.95 -5.96 -12.49
N ASP A 196 2.98 -5.49 -11.72
CA ASP A 196 2.91 -5.62 -10.25
C ASP A 196 1.76 -6.50 -9.71
N PHE A 197 0.94 -7.12 -10.55
CA PHE A 197 -0.23 -7.90 -10.10
C PHE A 197 0.11 -9.01 -9.12
N ALA A 198 1.27 -9.64 -9.26
CA ALA A 198 1.68 -10.73 -8.39
C ALA A 198 2.00 -10.30 -6.95
N LYS A 199 2.03 -9.00 -6.64
CA LYS A 199 2.13 -8.48 -5.26
C LYS A 199 0.97 -8.97 -4.38
N GLU A 200 -0.19 -9.24 -4.96
CA GLU A 200 -1.30 -9.93 -4.27
C GLU A 200 -0.87 -11.26 -3.64
N LYS A 201 0.02 -12.00 -4.31
CA LYS A 201 0.52 -13.31 -3.88
C LYS A 201 1.86 -13.22 -3.14
N GLU A 202 2.58 -12.14 -3.35
CA GLU A 202 3.87 -11.88 -2.72
C GLU A 202 3.71 -11.55 -1.25
N PHE A 203 2.65 -10.83 -0.88
CA PHE A 203 2.40 -10.37 0.48
C PHE A 203 1.33 -11.18 1.20
N THR A 204 1.41 -11.15 2.53
CA THR A 204 0.31 -11.48 3.43
C THR A 204 -0.29 -10.18 3.97
N PHE A 205 -1.60 -10.19 4.20
CA PHE A 205 -2.32 -8.98 4.58
C PHE A 205 -2.99 -9.15 5.95
N SER A 206 -3.03 -8.08 6.73
CA SER A 206 -3.86 -7.97 7.93
C SER A 206 -5.34 -7.99 7.54
N ARG A 207 -6.23 -8.15 8.54
CA ARG A 207 -7.69 -7.99 8.34
C ARG A 207 -8.08 -6.61 7.80
N LEU A 208 -7.22 -5.62 7.99
CA LEU A 208 -7.40 -4.25 7.51
C LEU A 208 -6.80 -4.03 6.12
N GLY A 209 -6.27 -5.06 5.47
CA GLY A 209 -5.70 -4.97 4.12
C GLY A 209 -4.28 -4.40 4.04
N LEU A 210 -3.63 -4.10 5.16
CA LEU A 210 -2.23 -3.67 5.16
C LEU A 210 -1.29 -4.87 5.05
N VAL A 211 -0.16 -4.70 4.37
CA VAL A 211 0.88 -5.72 4.26
C VAL A 211 1.50 -5.98 5.64
N THR A 212 1.48 -7.23 6.08
CA THR A 212 2.14 -7.67 7.32
C THR A 212 3.52 -8.22 7.04
N GLU A 213 3.61 -9.19 6.12
CA GLU A 213 4.84 -9.91 5.80
C GLU A 213 4.87 -10.33 4.33
N TYR A 214 6.02 -10.81 3.88
CA TYR A 214 6.11 -11.57 2.63
C TYR A 214 5.55 -12.97 2.86
N SER A 215 4.75 -13.47 1.93
CA SER A 215 4.36 -14.88 1.92
C SER A 215 5.59 -15.78 1.71
N VAL A 216 5.51 -17.04 2.08
CA VAL A 216 6.61 -18.00 1.80
C VAL A 216 6.94 -18.02 0.30
N LYS A 217 5.92 -18.04 -0.55
CA LYS A 217 6.10 -18.01 -2.01
C LYS A 217 6.69 -16.67 -2.48
N GLY A 218 6.28 -15.57 -1.86
CA GLY A 218 6.83 -14.23 -2.13
C GLY A 218 8.33 -14.15 -1.80
N GLN A 219 8.76 -14.69 -0.65
CA GLN A 219 10.17 -14.74 -0.28
C GLN A 219 11.03 -15.61 -1.21
N LEU A 220 10.47 -16.70 -1.75
CA LEU A 220 11.22 -17.64 -2.58
C LEU A 220 11.29 -17.20 -4.05
N LEU A 221 10.28 -16.56 -4.58
CA LEU A 221 10.16 -16.27 -6.02
C LEU A 221 10.09 -14.76 -6.32
N GLY A 222 9.50 -13.96 -5.44
CA GLY A 222 9.18 -12.56 -5.70
C GLY A 222 8.07 -12.35 -6.74
N HIS A 223 7.49 -11.13 -6.78
CA HIS A 223 6.38 -10.82 -7.69
C HIS A 223 6.79 -10.84 -9.17
N LEU A 224 8.04 -10.53 -9.53
CA LEU A 224 8.50 -10.57 -10.93
C LEU A 224 8.33 -11.96 -11.53
N VAL A 225 8.86 -12.97 -10.83
CA VAL A 225 8.80 -14.36 -11.31
C VAL A 225 7.36 -14.87 -11.29
N MET A 226 6.63 -14.62 -10.22
CA MET A 226 5.23 -15.06 -10.10
C MET A 226 4.33 -14.38 -11.13
N GLY A 227 4.55 -13.10 -11.41
CA GLY A 227 3.83 -12.34 -12.43
C GLY A 227 4.10 -12.86 -13.85
N ALA A 228 5.37 -13.08 -14.17
CA ALA A 228 5.75 -13.66 -15.46
C ALA A 228 5.14 -15.06 -15.67
N GLN A 229 5.15 -15.92 -14.65
CA GLN A 229 4.52 -17.24 -14.68
C GLN A 229 3.00 -17.16 -14.91
N GLU A 230 2.32 -16.23 -14.23
CA GLU A 230 0.88 -16.07 -14.39
C GLU A 230 0.49 -15.56 -15.77
N VAL A 231 1.23 -14.57 -16.30
CA VAL A 231 1.03 -14.08 -17.67
C VAL A 231 1.27 -15.18 -18.69
N ALA A 232 2.32 -15.98 -18.54
CA ALA A 232 2.58 -17.12 -19.41
C ALA A 232 1.43 -18.15 -19.39
N ALA A 233 0.92 -18.48 -18.21
CA ALA A 233 -0.20 -19.40 -18.05
C ALA A 233 -1.48 -18.87 -18.72
N VAL A 234 -1.82 -17.60 -18.49
CA VAL A 234 -2.98 -16.95 -19.11
C VAL A 234 -2.83 -16.84 -20.61
N ALA A 235 -1.65 -16.49 -21.11
CA ALA A 235 -1.37 -16.44 -22.56
C ALA A 235 -1.58 -17.81 -23.23
N SER A 236 -1.07 -18.87 -22.61
CA SER A 236 -1.27 -20.24 -23.08
C SER A 236 -2.76 -20.65 -23.08
N GLU A 237 -3.48 -20.36 -22.00
CA GLU A 237 -4.93 -20.62 -21.87
C GLU A 237 -5.75 -19.92 -22.96
N LEU A 238 -5.35 -18.70 -23.30
CA LEU A 238 -6.03 -17.86 -24.28
C LEU A 238 -5.59 -18.13 -25.74
N GLY A 239 -4.56 -18.97 -25.95
CA GLY A 239 -3.99 -19.25 -27.27
C GLY A 239 -3.25 -18.04 -27.87
N ILE A 240 -2.63 -17.21 -27.03
CA ILE A 240 -1.84 -16.06 -27.47
C ILE A 240 -0.50 -16.54 -28.07
N PRO A 241 -0.01 -15.91 -29.13
CA PRO A 241 1.30 -16.22 -29.70
C PRO A 241 2.44 -16.15 -28.69
N GLU A 242 3.37 -17.08 -28.74
CA GLU A 242 4.47 -17.23 -27.79
C GLU A 242 5.36 -15.99 -27.75
N ASP A 243 5.66 -15.38 -28.86
CA ASP A 243 6.47 -14.16 -28.97
C ASP A 243 5.88 -13.00 -28.21
N LYS A 244 4.55 -12.79 -28.26
CA LYS A 244 3.84 -11.77 -27.47
C LYS A 244 3.85 -12.09 -25.98
N SER A 245 3.66 -13.35 -25.62
CA SER A 245 3.75 -13.79 -24.22
C SER A 245 5.14 -13.56 -23.64
N VAL A 246 6.19 -13.86 -24.40
CA VAL A 246 7.58 -13.65 -23.98
C VAL A 246 7.89 -12.17 -23.80
N LEU A 247 7.39 -11.29 -24.67
CA LEU A 247 7.56 -9.84 -24.51
C LEU A 247 6.91 -9.32 -23.24
N LEU A 248 5.68 -9.73 -22.90
CA LEU A 248 5.04 -9.34 -21.64
C LEU A 248 5.79 -9.88 -20.41
N GLN A 249 6.27 -11.12 -20.46
CA GLN A 249 7.10 -11.68 -19.41
C GLN A 249 8.40 -10.88 -19.24
N HIS A 250 9.05 -10.50 -20.35
CA HIS A 250 10.23 -9.64 -20.31
C HIS A 250 9.94 -8.30 -19.66
N MET A 251 8.82 -7.64 -20.01
CA MET A 251 8.39 -6.39 -19.36
C MET A 251 8.33 -6.54 -17.85
N ILE A 252 7.70 -7.63 -17.35
CA ILE A 252 7.56 -7.89 -15.92
C ILE A 252 8.92 -8.19 -15.26
N LEU A 253 9.75 -9.05 -15.86
CA LEU A 253 11.03 -9.47 -15.29
C LEU A 253 12.08 -8.34 -15.24
N SER A 254 11.93 -7.32 -16.08
CA SER A 254 12.90 -6.23 -16.23
C SER A 254 12.46 -4.89 -15.66
N HIS A 255 11.20 -4.73 -15.18
CA HIS A 255 10.66 -3.40 -14.86
C HIS A 255 11.41 -2.69 -13.71
N HIS A 256 12.12 -3.39 -12.82
CA HIS A 256 13.00 -2.76 -11.83
C HIS A 256 14.29 -2.19 -12.45
N GLY A 257 14.55 -2.37 -13.75
CA GLY A 257 15.65 -1.81 -14.50
C GLY A 257 16.96 -2.55 -14.26
N GLU A 258 17.60 -2.35 -13.13
CA GLU A 258 18.91 -2.92 -12.80
C GLU A 258 18.80 -4.10 -11.82
N PRO A 259 19.68 -5.11 -11.94
CA PRO A 259 19.71 -6.26 -11.01
C PRO A 259 19.90 -5.85 -9.55
N GLU A 260 20.62 -4.76 -9.29
CA GLU A 260 20.82 -4.18 -7.96
C GLU A 260 19.51 -3.72 -7.32
N PHE A 261 18.50 -3.42 -8.13
CA PHE A 261 17.14 -3.07 -7.70
C PHE A 261 16.16 -4.25 -7.73
N GLY A 262 16.65 -5.43 -8.09
CA GLY A 262 15.89 -6.70 -8.09
C GLY A 262 15.38 -7.15 -9.45
N ALA A 263 15.73 -6.47 -10.55
CA ALA A 263 15.38 -6.95 -11.88
C ALA A 263 16.02 -8.31 -12.16
N ALA A 264 15.23 -9.27 -12.67
CA ALA A 264 15.76 -10.58 -13.06
C ALA A 264 16.61 -10.49 -14.32
N VAL A 265 16.29 -9.59 -15.24
CA VAL A 265 17.01 -9.25 -16.46
C VAL A 265 16.92 -7.75 -16.69
N LYS A 266 17.88 -7.18 -17.43
CA LYS A 266 17.81 -5.77 -17.83
C LYS A 266 16.78 -5.56 -18.93
N PRO A 267 16.13 -4.36 -18.99
CA PRO A 267 15.27 -4.00 -20.13
C PRO A 267 16.10 -3.98 -21.44
N ILE A 268 15.58 -4.60 -22.48
CA ILE A 268 16.25 -4.67 -23.81
C ILE A 268 15.36 -4.24 -24.98
N CYS A 269 14.09 -3.88 -24.73
CA CYS A 269 13.24 -3.20 -25.71
C CYS A 269 12.85 -1.82 -25.19
N ALA A 270 12.44 -0.94 -26.09
CA ALA A 270 12.13 0.44 -25.74
C ALA A 270 10.97 0.54 -24.73
N GLU A 271 9.97 -0.33 -24.88
CA GLU A 271 8.83 -0.38 -23.96
C GLU A 271 9.23 -0.83 -22.56
N SER A 272 10.13 -1.81 -22.43
CA SER A 272 10.60 -2.28 -21.11
C SER A 272 11.49 -1.23 -20.42
N GLU A 273 12.34 -0.55 -21.18
CA GLU A 273 13.11 0.59 -20.67
C GLU A 273 12.17 1.70 -20.17
N LEU A 274 11.18 2.07 -20.98
CA LEU A 274 10.24 3.12 -20.64
C LEU A 274 9.38 2.74 -19.42
N LEU A 275 8.92 1.50 -19.31
CA LEU A 275 8.21 0.99 -18.13
C LEU A 275 9.04 1.15 -16.87
N SER A 276 10.31 0.75 -16.89
CA SER A 276 11.23 0.88 -15.76
C SER A 276 11.41 2.35 -15.32
N GLN A 277 11.52 3.27 -16.28
CA GLN A 277 11.64 4.70 -15.97
C GLN A 277 10.34 5.28 -15.39
N ILE A 278 9.18 4.84 -15.89
CA ILE A 278 7.88 5.27 -15.38
C ILE A 278 7.66 4.78 -13.96
N ASP A 279 7.99 3.52 -13.65
CA ASP A 279 7.88 2.93 -12.32
C ASP A 279 8.78 3.67 -11.31
N MET A 280 10.05 3.87 -11.67
CA MET A 280 10.98 4.66 -10.86
C MET A 280 10.49 6.09 -10.64
N LEU A 281 9.93 6.75 -11.67
CA LEU A 281 9.40 8.10 -11.57
C LEU A 281 8.22 8.16 -10.60
N ASP A 282 7.22 7.28 -10.75
CA ASP A 282 6.01 7.28 -9.92
C ASP A 282 6.36 6.99 -8.45
N SER A 283 7.16 5.95 -8.20
CA SER A 283 7.65 5.61 -6.86
C SER A 283 8.38 6.77 -6.18
N ARG A 284 9.26 7.46 -6.90
CA ARG A 284 10.01 8.61 -6.35
C ARG A 284 9.12 9.81 -6.10
N MET A 285 8.15 10.09 -6.98
CA MET A 285 7.22 11.21 -6.80
C MET A 285 6.28 10.98 -5.61
N GLU A 286 5.91 9.74 -5.33
CA GLU A 286 5.13 9.43 -4.13
C GLU A 286 5.94 9.68 -2.85
N ILE A 287 7.22 9.26 -2.80
CA ILE A 287 8.11 9.57 -1.66
C ILE A 287 8.25 11.09 -1.47
N TYR A 288 8.33 11.86 -2.56
CA TYR A 288 8.33 13.32 -2.48
C TYR A 288 7.02 13.87 -1.92
N ARG A 289 5.87 13.36 -2.38
CA ARG A 289 4.53 13.77 -1.90
C ARG A 289 4.40 13.57 -0.40
N GLU A 290 4.71 12.37 0.09
CA GLU A 290 4.67 12.04 1.52
C GLU A 290 5.62 12.92 2.34
N THR A 291 6.86 13.10 1.84
CA THR A 291 7.87 13.91 2.55
C THR A 291 7.45 15.38 2.63
N LEU A 292 7.00 15.96 1.51
CA LEU A 292 6.61 17.37 1.42
C LEU A 292 5.36 17.69 2.24
N ALA A 293 4.44 16.72 2.39
CA ALA A 293 3.25 16.90 3.23
C ALA A 293 3.60 17.17 4.69
N GLY A 294 4.70 16.59 5.20
CA GLY A 294 5.17 16.77 6.59
C GLY A 294 6.06 18.00 6.82
N LEU A 295 6.43 18.76 5.78
CA LEU A 295 7.35 19.90 5.89
C LEU A 295 6.61 21.24 5.82
N GLN A 296 7.19 22.26 6.46
CA GLN A 296 6.79 23.66 6.25
C GLN A 296 7.50 24.23 5.01
N VAL A 297 6.90 25.26 4.39
CA VAL A 297 7.56 25.98 3.28
C VAL A 297 8.89 26.57 3.75
N GLY A 298 9.94 26.36 2.97
CA GLY A 298 11.31 26.78 3.31
C GLY A 298 12.09 25.77 4.14
N GLU A 299 11.48 24.65 4.54
CA GLU A 299 12.12 23.61 5.34
C GLU A 299 12.80 22.55 4.47
N VAL A 300 13.88 21.96 5.01
CA VAL A 300 14.61 20.83 4.43
C VAL A 300 14.43 19.60 5.33
N SER A 301 14.00 18.48 4.75
CA SER A 301 13.81 17.23 5.47
C SER A 301 15.12 16.67 6.09
N SER A 302 15.01 15.69 6.96
CA SER A 302 16.09 14.73 7.21
C SER A 302 16.45 13.97 5.92
N ARG A 303 17.56 13.22 5.92
CA ARG A 303 17.92 12.37 4.77
C ARG A 303 16.89 11.27 4.59
N ILE A 304 16.31 11.20 3.40
CA ILE A 304 15.35 10.16 3.00
C ILE A 304 16.17 9.00 2.43
N PHE A 305 16.13 7.86 3.10
CA PHE A 305 16.95 6.70 2.73
C PHE A 305 16.66 6.22 1.30
N ALA A 306 15.39 6.10 0.93
CA ALA A 306 14.98 5.63 -0.40
C ALA A 306 15.37 6.57 -1.56
N LEU A 307 15.60 7.85 -1.29
CA LEU A 307 16.07 8.84 -2.27
C LEU A 307 17.57 9.10 -2.18
N ASP A 308 18.21 8.65 -1.11
CA ASP A 308 19.61 8.96 -0.74
C ASP A 308 19.93 10.45 -0.67
N LYS A 309 18.94 11.29 -0.35
CA LYS A 309 19.09 12.75 -0.27
C LYS A 309 18.06 13.37 0.68
N ARG A 310 18.21 14.70 0.89
CA ARG A 310 17.21 15.53 1.56
C ARG A 310 16.27 16.15 0.53
N VAL A 311 15.08 16.51 0.98
CA VAL A 311 14.03 17.15 0.18
C VAL A 311 13.76 18.53 0.76
N PHE A 312 13.64 19.55 -0.10
CA PHE A 312 13.30 20.92 0.25
C PHE A 312 11.88 21.24 -0.20
N LYS A 313 11.09 21.90 0.64
CA LYS A 313 9.73 22.37 0.29
C LYS A 313 9.77 23.84 -0.16
N PRO A 314 9.74 24.11 -1.48
CA PRO A 314 9.89 25.48 -2.00
C PRO A 314 8.60 26.31 -1.94
N HIS A 315 7.44 25.66 -1.96
CA HIS A 315 6.10 26.29 -1.99
C HIS A 315 5.04 25.36 -1.39
N GLU A 316 3.85 25.86 -1.11
CA GLU A 316 2.72 25.00 -0.71
C GLU A 316 2.37 24.01 -1.83
N LEU A 317 1.92 22.83 -1.43
CA LEU A 317 1.43 21.83 -2.38
C LEU A 317 0.05 22.30 -2.92
N ASN A 318 -0.11 22.18 -4.21
CA ASN A 318 -1.43 22.34 -4.81
C ASN A 318 -2.25 21.11 -4.41
N GLY A 319 -3.35 21.32 -3.68
CA GLY A 319 -4.27 20.26 -3.26
C GLY A 319 -5.07 19.68 -4.44
#